data_3d4459b0fca52c59ca5b7729c78fa7a8
#
_entry.id   3d4459b0fca52c59ca5b7729c78fa7a8
#
_cell.length_a   1.000
_cell.length_b   1.000
_cell.length_c   1.000
_cell.angle_alpha   90.00
_cell.angle_beta   90.00
_cell.angle_gamma   90.00
#
_symmetry.space_group_name_H-M   'P 1'
#
loop_
_entity.id
_entity.type
_entity.pdbx_description
1 polymer ?
#
loop_
_entity_poly.entity_id
_entity_poly.type
_entity_poly.pdbx_seq_one_letter_code
_entity_poly.pdbx_strand_id
1 'polypeptide(L)'
;MAPLQLAFVNFTKGSYIIVEGKRNADRFFIIRQGNVRLSKGVQIVAEEQGDTLGPGDFFGVVSTMSGHSHIETAQALSDVTLISVQKEQFSQLIQSNAPVAMKIILQFSKRVRYLDEALTRLTLKSNAVEDPSHIFNVAEYYAKQNQYNLAFFAYHNYIKYCPQGENAGLAKERMKKIAPFIKNLKLDHNPNEMLRTYAKNSMIFCEGEPGDELYIIQKGAVKIAKVVDNNEVLLAVLKSGDIFGEMALLESKPRAAGAIAYEDCQLMAVNRENFKQMIQSQPQLIARLTTLLAERIWLIYKQLANTQINDPLGRMYDALQIQLEKKKVDISNTVTFMFDFGPKELSNMVGLAESDGRMVVRKMMENRNFQVVNDKIFVKDVKEVGRQTAYFMKMQQLEKARKEKSSTVNYF
;
A
#
# COMPACT_ATOMS: atom_id res chain seq x y z
N MET A 1 -1.27 2.49 -35.55
CA MET A 1 -0.33 2.06 -34.49
C MET A 1 0.44 0.83 -35.00
N ALA A 2 1.73 0.74 -34.73
CA ALA A 2 2.47 -0.48 -35.04
C ALA A 2 1.88 -1.66 -34.24
N PRO A 3 1.80 -2.87 -34.80
CA PRO A 3 1.30 -4.04 -34.09
C PRO A 3 2.16 -4.33 -32.88
N LEU A 4 1.56 -4.75 -31.77
CA LEU A 4 2.24 -5.14 -30.55
C LEU A 4 3.16 -6.34 -30.85
N GLN A 5 4.47 -6.13 -30.89
CA GLN A 5 5.46 -7.19 -31.05
C GLN A 5 5.95 -7.63 -29.67
N LEU A 6 5.50 -8.78 -29.21
CA LEU A 6 5.93 -9.39 -27.96
C LEU A 6 7.04 -10.41 -28.25
N ALA A 7 8.12 -10.36 -27.47
CA ALA A 7 9.21 -11.31 -27.60
C ALA A 7 8.90 -12.60 -26.82
N PHE A 8 9.21 -13.75 -27.44
CA PHE A 8 9.22 -15.03 -26.74
C PHE A 8 10.62 -15.30 -26.22
N VAL A 9 10.71 -15.73 -24.96
CA VAL A 9 11.97 -16.12 -24.33
C VAL A 9 11.81 -17.51 -23.70
N ASN A 10 12.86 -18.32 -23.81
CA ASN A 10 12.87 -19.70 -23.32
C ASN A 10 13.88 -19.83 -22.19
N PHE A 11 13.52 -20.58 -21.15
CA PHE A 11 14.42 -20.94 -20.07
C PHE A 11 14.29 -22.43 -19.79
N THR A 12 15.45 -23.08 -19.52
CA THR A 12 15.50 -24.48 -19.12
C THR A 12 15.11 -24.66 -17.67
N LYS A 13 14.63 -25.83 -17.31
CA LYS A 13 14.32 -26.23 -15.93
C LYS A 13 15.47 -25.86 -14.98
N GLY A 14 15.13 -25.28 -13.84
CA GLY A 14 16.07 -24.84 -12.80
C GLY A 14 16.60 -23.42 -12.98
N SER A 15 16.41 -22.78 -14.15
CA SER A 15 16.86 -21.40 -14.40
C SER A 15 16.16 -20.40 -13.48
N TYR A 16 16.91 -19.44 -12.94
CA TYR A 16 16.36 -18.24 -12.28
C TYR A 16 16.07 -17.19 -13.34
N ILE A 17 14.80 -16.77 -13.44
CA ILE A 17 14.30 -15.82 -14.43
C ILE A 17 14.39 -14.39 -13.89
N ILE A 18 13.88 -14.19 -12.66
CA ILE A 18 14.07 -12.97 -11.88
C ILE A 18 14.57 -13.35 -10.48
N VAL A 19 15.30 -12.44 -9.85
CA VAL A 19 15.88 -12.66 -8.51
C VAL A 19 15.52 -11.48 -7.60
N GLU A 20 14.97 -11.77 -6.43
CA GLU A 20 14.62 -10.77 -5.42
C GLU A 20 15.79 -9.82 -5.11
N GLY A 21 15.48 -8.54 -4.97
CA GLY A 21 16.45 -7.47 -4.69
C GLY A 21 17.20 -6.94 -5.93
N LYS A 22 17.16 -7.61 -7.08
CA LYS A 22 17.76 -7.08 -8.32
C LYS A 22 16.94 -5.94 -8.90
N ARG A 23 17.62 -4.92 -9.47
CA ARG A 23 17.01 -3.69 -9.99
C ARG A 23 16.68 -3.70 -11.49
N ASN A 24 16.94 -4.79 -12.20
CA ASN A 24 16.67 -4.92 -13.63
C ASN A 24 15.20 -5.24 -13.96
N ALA A 25 14.28 -4.47 -13.41
CA ALA A 25 12.84 -4.67 -13.55
C ALA A 25 12.26 -3.84 -14.70
N ASP A 26 12.78 -4.01 -15.91
CA ASP A 26 12.33 -3.33 -17.14
C ASP A 26 11.16 -4.05 -17.83
N ARG A 27 10.94 -5.32 -17.49
CA ARG A 27 9.95 -6.20 -18.10
C ARG A 27 9.34 -7.17 -17.11
N PHE A 28 8.15 -7.64 -17.45
CA PHE A 28 7.49 -8.76 -16.77
C PHE A 28 7.21 -9.90 -17.78
N PHE A 29 6.74 -11.01 -17.25
CA PHE A 29 6.57 -12.22 -18.04
C PHE A 29 5.18 -12.81 -17.89
N ILE A 30 4.62 -13.30 -19.01
CA ILE A 30 3.40 -14.12 -19.05
C ILE A 30 3.82 -15.53 -19.47
N ILE A 31 3.38 -16.55 -18.74
CA ILE A 31 3.73 -17.93 -19.02
C ILE A 31 2.88 -18.42 -20.19
N ARG A 32 3.53 -18.84 -21.29
CA ARG A 32 2.87 -19.49 -22.41
C ARG A 32 2.86 -21.01 -22.23
N GLN A 33 3.97 -21.57 -21.73
CA GLN A 33 4.15 -23.01 -21.52
C GLN A 33 5.10 -23.26 -20.36
N GLY A 34 4.86 -24.37 -19.63
CA GLY A 34 5.66 -24.79 -18.48
C GLY A 34 5.19 -24.19 -17.16
N ASN A 35 5.98 -24.42 -16.11
CA ASN A 35 5.64 -23.98 -14.75
C ASN A 35 6.81 -23.22 -14.12
N VAL A 36 6.47 -22.19 -13.33
CA VAL A 36 7.40 -21.32 -12.62
C VAL A 36 7.04 -21.31 -11.15
N ARG A 37 8.03 -21.43 -10.27
CA ARG A 37 7.85 -21.22 -8.82
C ARG A 37 8.23 -19.79 -8.47
N LEU A 38 7.34 -19.12 -7.74
CA LEU A 38 7.69 -17.89 -7.06
C LEU A 38 8.12 -18.19 -5.62
N SER A 39 9.16 -17.51 -5.17
CA SER A 39 9.60 -17.51 -3.77
C SER A 39 9.96 -16.11 -3.32
N LYS A 40 9.84 -15.86 -2.02
CA LYS A 40 10.13 -14.59 -1.39
C LYS A 40 11.01 -14.82 -0.18
N GLY A 41 11.99 -13.94 0.05
CA GLY A 41 12.89 -14.02 1.20
C GLY A 41 12.17 -13.74 2.53
N VAL A 42 11.07 -12.99 2.49
CA VAL A 42 10.23 -12.70 3.65
C VAL A 42 8.99 -13.57 3.59
N GLN A 43 8.85 -14.50 4.52
CA GLN A 43 7.62 -15.25 4.72
C GLN A 43 6.61 -14.34 5.43
N ILE A 44 5.61 -13.87 4.71
CA ILE A 44 4.43 -13.26 5.30
C ILE A 44 3.55 -14.41 5.80
N VAL A 45 3.26 -14.44 7.08
CA VAL A 45 2.66 -15.55 7.86
C VAL A 45 1.37 -16.17 7.28
N ALA A 46 0.84 -15.65 6.20
CA ALA A 46 -0.39 -16.12 5.57
C ALA A 46 -0.30 -16.31 4.04
N GLU A 47 0.85 -16.07 3.40
CA GLU A 47 1.06 -16.47 2.01
C GLU A 47 1.52 -17.95 1.98
N GLU A 48 0.82 -18.79 1.24
CA GLU A 48 1.23 -20.18 1.02
C GLU A 48 2.66 -20.23 0.45
N GLN A 49 3.47 -21.17 0.94
CA GLN A 49 4.86 -21.33 0.51
C GLN A 49 4.91 -21.64 -0.99
N GLY A 50 5.40 -20.69 -1.79
CA GLY A 50 5.79 -20.90 -3.17
C GLY A 50 4.63 -21.14 -4.13
N ASP A 51 4.03 -20.06 -4.59
CA ASP A 51 3.04 -20.14 -5.67
C ASP A 51 3.67 -20.77 -6.91
N THR A 52 3.09 -21.89 -7.35
CA THR A 52 3.44 -22.48 -8.65
C THR A 52 2.51 -21.88 -9.70
N LEU A 53 3.11 -21.13 -10.62
CA LEU A 53 2.43 -20.50 -11.74
C LEU A 53 2.47 -21.37 -12.98
N GLY A 54 1.40 -21.36 -13.77
CA GLY A 54 1.24 -22.10 -15.03
C GLY A 54 0.87 -21.22 -16.21
N PRO A 55 0.53 -21.84 -17.36
CA PRO A 55 0.16 -21.09 -18.57
C PRO A 55 -0.98 -20.11 -18.34
N GLY A 56 -0.79 -18.86 -18.82
CA GLY A 56 -1.72 -17.74 -18.63
C GLY A 56 -1.53 -16.96 -17.32
N ASP A 57 -0.63 -17.39 -16.44
CA ASP A 57 -0.22 -16.62 -15.28
C ASP A 57 0.93 -15.68 -15.61
N PHE A 58 1.22 -14.72 -14.72
CA PHE A 58 2.24 -13.70 -14.94
C PHE A 58 3.02 -13.44 -13.66
N PHE A 59 4.25 -12.96 -13.79
CA PHE A 59 5.12 -12.58 -12.68
C PHE A 59 6.05 -11.43 -13.06
N GLY A 60 6.63 -10.75 -12.04
CA GLY A 60 7.50 -9.60 -12.21
C GLY A 60 6.77 -8.28 -12.48
N VAL A 61 5.42 -8.27 -12.61
CA VAL A 61 4.63 -7.07 -12.94
C VAL A 61 4.77 -5.98 -11.88
N VAL A 62 4.80 -6.35 -10.58
CA VAL A 62 4.92 -5.38 -9.47
C VAL A 62 6.18 -4.54 -9.65
N SER A 63 7.32 -5.18 -9.83
CA SER A 63 8.61 -4.50 -9.94
C SER A 63 8.73 -3.71 -11.24
N THR A 64 8.25 -4.28 -12.36
CA THR A 64 8.26 -3.62 -13.67
C THR A 64 7.41 -2.35 -13.66
N MET A 65 6.19 -2.41 -13.15
CA MET A 65 5.29 -1.25 -13.15
C MET A 65 5.71 -0.18 -12.14
N SER A 66 6.13 -0.57 -10.93
CA SER A 66 6.60 0.37 -9.91
C SER A 66 7.99 0.96 -10.23
N GLY A 67 8.81 0.24 -11.02
CA GLY A 67 10.19 0.62 -11.32
C GLY A 67 11.14 0.43 -10.11
N HIS A 68 10.76 -0.45 -9.18
CA HIS A 68 11.58 -0.82 -8.02
C HIS A 68 12.23 -2.19 -8.20
N SER A 69 13.11 -2.57 -7.26
CA SER A 69 13.73 -3.90 -7.24
C SER A 69 12.68 -5.02 -7.16
N HIS A 70 13.03 -6.20 -7.67
CA HIS A 70 12.19 -7.38 -7.57
C HIS A 70 11.91 -7.74 -6.10
N ILE A 71 10.65 -7.99 -5.77
CA ILE A 71 10.18 -8.44 -4.44
C ILE A 71 10.00 -9.96 -4.35
N GLU A 72 10.36 -10.67 -5.43
CA GLU A 72 10.17 -12.10 -5.56
C GLU A 72 11.26 -12.69 -6.46
N THR A 73 11.56 -13.97 -6.26
CA THR A 73 12.42 -14.78 -7.13
C THR A 73 11.54 -15.74 -7.90
N ALA A 74 11.73 -15.81 -9.23
CA ALA A 74 11.04 -16.76 -10.10
C ALA A 74 12.01 -17.78 -10.66
N GLN A 75 11.73 -19.07 -10.45
CA GLN A 75 12.53 -20.20 -10.93
C GLN A 75 11.70 -21.13 -11.80
N ALA A 76 12.23 -21.52 -12.96
CA ALA A 76 11.61 -22.48 -13.85
C ALA A 76 11.58 -23.88 -13.23
N LEU A 77 10.40 -24.48 -13.07
CA LEU A 77 10.22 -25.86 -12.59
C LEU A 77 10.26 -26.90 -13.71
N SER A 78 10.00 -26.47 -14.93
CA SER A 78 10.14 -27.23 -16.19
C SER A 78 10.82 -26.33 -17.22
N ASP A 79 11.05 -26.80 -18.43
CA ASP A 79 11.34 -25.92 -19.55
C ASP A 79 10.13 -25.00 -19.77
N VAL A 80 10.37 -23.69 -19.90
CA VAL A 80 9.32 -22.68 -20.01
C VAL A 80 9.50 -21.81 -21.23
N THR A 81 8.39 -21.49 -21.88
CA THR A 81 8.28 -20.44 -22.89
C THR A 81 7.48 -19.28 -22.30
N LEU A 82 8.09 -18.11 -22.25
CA LEU A 82 7.51 -16.89 -21.67
C LEU A 82 7.30 -15.83 -22.75
N ILE A 83 6.25 -15.06 -22.60
CA ILE A 83 6.03 -13.81 -23.33
C ILE A 83 6.63 -12.69 -22.48
N SER A 84 7.67 -12.03 -23.02
CA SER A 84 8.31 -10.88 -22.36
C SER A 84 7.59 -9.60 -22.76
N VAL A 85 7.16 -8.82 -21.75
CA VAL A 85 6.44 -7.55 -21.93
C VAL A 85 7.22 -6.44 -21.26
N GLN A 86 7.68 -5.47 -22.03
CA GLN A 86 8.34 -4.28 -21.48
C GLN A 86 7.30 -3.31 -20.87
N LYS A 87 7.73 -2.49 -19.92
CA LYS A 87 6.84 -1.51 -19.26
C LYS A 87 6.11 -0.62 -20.25
N GLU A 88 6.81 -0.15 -21.28
CA GLU A 88 6.29 0.75 -22.31
C GLU A 88 5.23 0.06 -23.19
N GLN A 89 5.30 -1.26 -23.34
CA GLN A 89 4.35 -2.06 -24.12
C GLN A 89 3.06 -2.35 -23.35
N PHE A 90 3.01 -2.06 -22.04
CA PHE A 90 1.87 -2.42 -21.20
C PHE A 90 0.57 -1.74 -21.65
N SER A 91 0.62 -0.45 -22.01
CA SER A 91 -0.56 0.27 -22.52
C SER A 91 -1.11 -0.34 -23.83
N GLN A 92 -0.21 -0.81 -24.72
CA GLN A 92 -0.61 -1.49 -25.95
C GLN A 92 -1.19 -2.89 -25.65
N LEU A 93 -0.63 -3.59 -24.67
CA LEU A 93 -1.17 -4.88 -24.22
C LEU A 93 -2.61 -4.71 -23.67
N ILE A 94 -2.87 -3.65 -22.89
CA ILE A 94 -4.22 -3.33 -22.40
C ILE A 94 -5.20 -3.14 -23.56
N GLN A 95 -4.82 -2.36 -24.56
CA GLN A 95 -5.67 -2.12 -25.75
C GLN A 95 -5.96 -3.39 -26.52
N SER A 96 -4.96 -4.24 -26.67
CA SER A 96 -5.06 -5.49 -27.42
C SER A 96 -5.76 -6.61 -26.64
N ASN A 97 -5.67 -6.59 -25.30
CA ASN A 97 -6.16 -7.66 -24.44
C ASN A 97 -6.67 -7.13 -23.09
N ALA A 98 -7.81 -6.45 -23.08
CA ALA A 98 -8.46 -5.94 -21.90
C ALA A 98 -8.69 -7.01 -20.78
N PRO A 99 -9.03 -8.28 -21.08
CA PRO A 99 -9.14 -9.32 -20.05
C PRO A 99 -7.86 -9.56 -19.27
N VAL A 100 -6.68 -9.55 -19.89
CA VAL A 100 -5.38 -9.70 -19.18
C VAL A 100 -5.15 -8.52 -18.27
N ALA A 101 -5.41 -7.31 -18.73
CA ALA A 101 -5.29 -6.11 -17.89
C ALA A 101 -6.19 -6.19 -16.65
N MET A 102 -7.45 -6.60 -16.83
CA MET A 102 -8.38 -6.80 -15.72
C MET A 102 -7.91 -7.86 -14.74
N LYS A 103 -7.38 -8.99 -15.23
CA LYS A 103 -6.80 -10.05 -14.37
C LYS A 103 -5.68 -9.47 -13.50
N ILE A 104 -4.75 -8.70 -14.08
CA ILE A 104 -3.65 -8.05 -13.35
C ILE A 104 -4.17 -7.10 -12.27
N ILE A 105 -5.08 -6.19 -12.64
CA ILE A 105 -5.61 -5.18 -11.71
C ILE A 105 -6.36 -5.83 -10.55
N LEU A 106 -7.21 -6.83 -10.82
CA LEU A 106 -7.95 -7.56 -9.80
C LEU A 106 -7.04 -8.33 -8.85
N GLN A 107 -5.99 -8.98 -9.37
CA GLN A 107 -5.00 -9.65 -8.53
C GLN A 107 -4.23 -8.65 -7.68
N PHE A 108 -3.85 -7.49 -8.22
CA PHE A 108 -3.15 -6.45 -7.49
C PHE A 108 -4.02 -5.85 -6.40
N SER A 109 -5.30 -5.56 -6.68
CA SER A 109 -6.25 -5.05 -5.68
C SER A 109 -6.36 -6.02 -4.50
N LYS A 110 -6.63 -7.30 -4.76
CA LYS A 110 -6.72 -8.35 -3.73
C LYS A 110 -5.41 -8.45 -2.92
N ARG A 111 -4.26 -8.38 -3.61
CA ARG A 111 -2.95 -8.47 -2.96
C ARG A 111 -2.68 -7.25 -2.07
N VAL A 112 -3.01 -6.03 -2.51
CA VAL A 112 -2.89 -4.82 -1.68
C VAL A 112 -3.71 -4.97 -0.40
N ARG A 113 -4.99 -5.36 -0.51
CA ARG A 113 -5.87 -5.56 0.65
C ARG A 113 -5.30 -6.57 1.63
N TYR A 114 -4.94 -7.74 1.13
CA TYR A 114 -4.36 -8.82 1.93
C TYR A 114 -3.08 -8.37 2.68
N LEU A 115 -2.16 -7.71 1.98
CA LEU A 115 -0.92 -7.22 2.57
C LEU A 115 -1.16 -6.09 3.59
N ASP A 116 -2.11 -5.19 3.30
CA ASP A 116 -2.50 -4.09 4.18
C ASP A 116 -3.13 -4.60 5.49
N GLU A 117 -3.99 -5.62 5.40
CA GLU A 117 -4.54 -6.31 6.57
C GLU A 117 -3.46 -7.03 7.39
N ALA A 118 -2.50 -7.70 6.72
CA ALA A 118 -1.38 -8.36 7.39
C ALA A 118 -0.50 -7.33 8.11
N LEU A 119 -0.18 -6.21 7.47
CA LEU A 119 0.59 -5.12 8.06
C LEU A 119 -0.15 -4.51 9.27
N THR A 120 -1.45 -4.25 9.14
CA THR A 120 -2.28 -3.70 10.22
C THR A 120 -2.28 -4.64 11.44
N ARG A 121 -2.44 -5.94 11.23
CA ARG A 121 -2.38 -6.94 12.32
C ARG A 121 -1.03 -6.96 13.03
N LEU A 122 0.07 -6.88 12.29
CA LEU A 122 1.42 -6.96 12.85
C LEU A 122 1.85 -5.66 13.54
N THR A 123 1.46 -4.50 13.01
CA THR A 123 1.91 -3.20 13.55
C THR A 123 0.98 -2.65 14.61
N LEU A 124 -0.34 -2.84 14.47
CA LEU A 124 -1.35 -2.25 15.33
C LEU A 124 -2.02 -3.27 16.25
N LYS A 125 -1.65 -4.57 16.15
CA LYS A 125 -2.23 -5.68 16.93
C LYS A 125 -3.76 -5.72 16.91
N SER A 126 -4.37 -5.14 15.89
CA SER A 126 -5.81 -5.03 15.70
C SER A 126 -6.26 -5.93 14.54
N ASN A 127 -7.39 -6.60 14.70
CA ASN A 127 -8.04 -7.30 13.60
C ASN A 127 -8.79 -6.26 12.76
N ALA A 128 -8.43 -6.15 11.48
CA ALA A 128 -9.19 -5.35 10.53
C ALA A 128 -10.62 -5.93 10.46
N VAL A 129 -11.60 -5.15 10.91
CA VAL A 129 -13.01 -5.58 10.89
C VAL A 129 -13.62 -5.08 9.58
N GLU A 130 -13.91 -6.00 8.65
CA GLU A 130 -14.66 -5.70 7.41
C GLU A 130 -16.18 -5.59 7.67
N ASP A 131 -16.60 -5.20 8.87
CA ASP A 131 -18.00 -5.11 9.26
C ASP A 131 -18.46 -3.63 9.18
N PRO A 132 -19.56 -3.33 8.48
CA PRO A 132 -20.15 -1.99 8.46
C PRO A 132 -20.46 -1.42 9.85
N SER A 133 -20.61 -2.25 10.89
CA SER A 133 -20.76 -1.79 12.28
C SER A 133 -19.56 -0.96 12.76
N HIS A 134 -18.37 -1.17 12.18
CA HIS A 134 -17.17 -0.38 12.48
C HIS A 134 -17.35 1.12 12.16
N ILE A 135 -18.21 1.48 11.22
CA ILE A 135 -18.53 2.89 10.88
C ILE A 135 -18.97 3.67 12.13
N PHE A 136 -19.69 3.00 13.06
CA PHE A 136 -20.07 3.64 14.32
C PHE A 136 -18.85 4.00 15.18
N ASN A 137 -17.83 3.15 15.25
CA ASN A 137 -16.61 3.42 16.01
C ASN A 137 -15.80 4.57 15.38
N VAL A 138 -15.78 4.66 14.06
CA VAL A 138 -15.18 5.78 13.32
C VAL A 138 -15.92 7.10 13.65
N ALA A 139 -17.25 7.07 13.71
CA ALA A 139 -18.05 8.22 14.08
C ALA A 139 -17.78 8.68 15.53
N GLU A 140 -17.74 7.77 16.50
CA GLU A 140 -17.42 8.06 17.90
C GLU A 140 -16.01 8.65 18.04
N TYR A 141 -15.04 8.14 17.28
CA TYR A 141 -13.69 8.68 17.26
C TYR A 141 -13.69 10.16 16.84
N TYR A 142 -14.27 10.49 15.68
CA TYR A 142 -14.29 11.87 15.19
C TYR A 142 -15.14 12.79 16.09
N ALA A 143 -16.20 12.29 16.71
CA ALA A 143 -16.99 13.04 17.68
C ALA A 143 -16.15 13.43 18.92
N LYS A 144 -15.33 12.49 19.46
CA LYS A 144 -14.40 12.75 20.57
C LYS A 144 -13.31 13.76 20.20
N GLN A 145 -12.92 13.81 18.93
CA GLN A 145 -11.95 14.79 18.42
C GLN A 145 -12.57 16.15 18.06
N ASN A 146 -13.87 16.37 18.36
CA ASN A 146 -14.66 17.56 17.98
C ASN A 146 -14.70 17.82 16.45
N GLN A 147 -14.44 16.80 15.63
CA GLN A 147 -14.53 16.86 14.17
C GLN A 147 -15.96 16.50 13.74
N TYR A 148 -16.91 17.37 14.11
CA TYR A 148 -18.35 17.06 14.03
C TYR A 148 -18.86 16.77 12.62
N ASN A 149 -18.33 17.43 11.58
CA ASN A 149 -18.72 17.14 10.19
C ASN A 149 -18.36 15.69 9.80
N LEU A 150 -17.17 15.22 10.16
CA LEU A 150 -16.72 13.84 9.89
C LEU A 150 -17.55 12.84 10.71
N ALA A 151 -17.78 13.15 11.99
CA ALA A 151 -18.60 12.31 12.86
C ALA A 151 -20.04 12.19 12.35
N PHE A 152 -20.65 13.31 11.94
CA PHE A 152 -22.01 13.32 11.43
C PHE A 152 -22.15 12.51 10.15
N PHE A 153 -21.20 12.66 9.22
CA PHE A 153 -21.16 11.86 7.98
C PHE A 153 -21.06 10.35 8.31
N ALA A 154 -20.18 9.97 9.21
CA ALA A 154 -20.01 8.58 9.59
C ALA A 154 -21.24 8.01 10.32
N TYR A 155 -21.87 8.73 11.27
CA TYR A 155 -23.13 8.31 11.88
C TYR A 155 -24.25 8.17 10.86
N HIS A 156 -24.37 9.12 9.91
CA HIS A 156 -25.35 9.05 8.83
C HIS A 156 -25.18 7.78 8.02
N ASN A 157 -23.94 7.48 7.61
CA ASN A 157 -23.63 6.26 6.83
C ASN A 157 -23.83 4.98 7.65
N TYR A 158 -23.52 5.00 8.96
CA TYR A 158 -23.85 3.88 9.83
C TYR A 158 -25.36 3.59 9.84
N ILE A 159 -26.20 4.60 10.01
CA ILE A 159 -27.66 4.43 10.01
C ILE A 159 -28.16 3.94 8.64
N LYS A 160 -27.55 4.45 7.55
CA LYS A 160 -27.88 4.07 6.18
C LYS A 160 -27.56 2.60 5.87
N TYR A 161 -26.40 2.11 6.29
CA TYR A 161 -25.92 0.76 5.97
C TYR A 161 -26.22 -0.28 7.05
N CYS A 162 -26.42 0.16 8.30
CA CYS A 162 -26.78 -0.69 9.44
C CYS A 162 -28.05 -0.18 10.15
N PRO A 163 -29.21 -0.08 9.46
CA PRO A 163 -30.42 0.50 10.02
C PRO A 163 -30.98 -0.28 11.24
N GLN A 164 -30.67 -1.57 11.32
CA GLN A 164 -31.03 -2.45 12.43
C GLN A 164 -29.82 -2.78 13.34
N GLY A 165 -28.69 -2.08 13.15
CA GLY A 165 -27.49 -2.27 13.97
C GLY A 165 -27.73 -1.88 15.43
N GLU A 166 -27.03 -2.56 16.33
CA GLU A 166 -27.14 -2.37 17.79
C GLU A 166 -27.09 -0.89 18.22
N ASN A 167 -26.24 -0.11 17.55
CA ASN A 167 -26.00 1.30 17.85
C ASN A 167 -26.85 2.29 17.02
N ALA A 168 -27.85 1.82 16.22
CA ALA A 168 -28.61 2.69 15.32
C ALA A 168 -29.40 3.78 16.09
N GLY A 169 -29.97 3.43 17.24
CA GLY A 169 -30.64 4.37 18.12
C GLY A 169 -29.69 5.41 18.72
N LEU A 170 -28.53 4.96 19.20
CA LEU A 170 -27.50 5.81 19.77
C LEU A 170 -26.89 6.74 18.72
N ALA A 171 -26.64 6.26 17.50
CA ALA A 171 -26.15 7.07 16.38
C ALA A 171 -27.10 8.24 16.07
N LYS A 172 -28.42 7.99 16.03
CA LYS A 172 -29.46 9.03 15.85
C LYS A 172 -29.43 10.07 16.97
N GLU A 173 -29.25 9.63 18.20
CA GLU A 173 -29.11 10.52 19.35
C GLU A 173 -27.86 11.41 19.27
N ARG A 174 -26.71 10.78 18.95
CA ARG A 174 -25.43 11.49 18.75
C ARG A 174 -25.53 12.53 17.63
N MET A 175 -26.13 12.16 16.49
CA MET A 175 -26.35 13.10 15.38
C MET A 175 -27.16 14.32 15.80
N LYS A 176 -28.24 14.14 16.57
CA LYS A 176 -29.03 15.26 17.09
C LYS A 176 -28.20 16.19 17.98
N LYS A 177 -27.34 15.64 18.83
CA LYS A 177 -26.48 16.44 19.73
C LYS A 177 -25.45 17.28 18.97
N ILE A 178 -24.86 16.74 17.89
CA ILE A 178 -23.83 17.44 17.13
C ILE A 178 -24.38 18.28 15.97
N ALA A 179 -25.65 18.10 15.59
CA ALA A 179 -26.30 18.83 14.50
C ALA A 179 -26.10 20.36 14.54
N PRO A 180 -26.18 21.04 15.71
CA PRO A 180 -25.95 22.48 15.79
C PRO A 180 -24.55 22.95 15.38
N PHE A 181 -23.57 22.04 15.37
CA PHE A 181 -22.16 22.34 15.05
C PHE A 181 -21.82 22.06 13.59
N ILE A 182 -22.75 21.47 12.82
CA ILE A 182 -22.53 21.08 11.42
C ILE A 182 -22.56 22.32 10.51
N LYS A 183 -21.54 22.43 9.66
CA LYS A 183 -21.42 23.53 8.70
C LYS A 183 -21.15 22.97 7.29
N ASN A 184 -21.98 23.38 6.32
CA ASN A 184 -21.78 23.10 4.89
C ASN A 184 -21.51 21.63 4.55
N LEU A 185 -22.16 20.70 5.26
CA LEU A 185 -21.99 19.26 5.03
C LEU A 185 -22.88 18.79 3.88
N LYS A 186 -22.27 18.22 2.84
CA LYS A 186 -22.95 17.52 1.75
C LYS A 186 -22.90 16.01 2.06
N LEU A 187 -24.04 15.38 2.32
CA LEU A 187 -24.14 13.96 2.68
C LEU A 187 -24.22 13.05 1.45
N ASP A 188 -24.97 13.47 0.45
CA ASP A 188 -25.21 12.69 -0.77
C ASP A 188 -24.78 13.47 -1.99
N HIS A 189 -24.22 12.72 -2.96
CA HIS A 189 -23.91 13.23 -4.30
C HIS A 189 -24.88 12.62 -5.31
N ASN A 190 -25.21 13.38 -6.35
CA ASN A 190 -25.93 12.82 -7.47
C ASN A 190 -25.07 11.72 -8.12
N PRO A 191 -25.56 10.47 -8.23
CA PRO A 191 -24.81 9.38 -8.86
C PRO A 191 -24.33 9.65 -10.28
N ASN A 192 -25.03 10.55 -11.01
CA ASN A 192 -24.69 10.96 -12.36
C ASN A 192 -23.66 12.10 -12.41
N GLU A 193 -23.32 12.70 -11.27
CA GLU A 193 -22.33 13.77 -11.18
C GLU A 193 -20.93 13.16 -11.18
N MET A 194 -20.27 13.14 -12.34
CA MET A 194 -18.92 12.59 -12.46
C MET A 194 -17.87 13.50 -11.81
N LEU A 195 -18.05 14.82 -11.82
CA LEU A 195 -17.10 15.79 -11.28
C LEU A 195 -17.65 16.38 -9.98
N ARG A 196 -17.04 16.01 -8.86
CA ARG A 196 -17.50 16.38 -7.51
C ARG A 196 -16.48 17.25 -6.80
N THR A 197 -16.97 18.24 -6.06
CA THR A 197 -16.14 19.12 -5.23
C THR A 197 -16.35 18.82 -3.76
N TYR A 198 -15.24 18.83 -3.01
CA TYR A 198 -15.23 18.61 -1.58
C TYR A 198 -14.42 19.72 -0.90
N ALA A 199 -15.00 20.38 0.09
CA ALA A 199 -14.29 21.34 0.92
C ALA A 199 -13.27 20.61 1.82
N LYS A 200 -12.21 21.30 2.20
CA LYS A 200 -11.23 20.82 3.17
C LYS A 200 -11.91 20.26 4.42
N ASN A 201 -11.40 19.13 4.92
CA ASN A 201 -11.93 18.39 6.08
C ASN A 201 -13.33 17.79 5.85
N SER A 202 -13.79 17.64 4.61
CA SER A 202 -15.00 16.87 4.29
C SER A 202 -14.64 15.40 4.10
N MET A 203 -15.47 14.48 4.59
CA MET A 203 -15.35 13.06 4.31
C MET A 203 -15.88 12.77 2.92
N ILE A 204 -15.11 12.02 2.12
CA ILE A 204 -15.47 11.56 0.78
C ILE A 204 -16.20 10.22 0.89
N PHE A 205 -15.63 9.32 1.68
CA PHE A 205 -16.24 8.07 2.12
C PHE A 205 -15.63 7.61 3.45
N CYS A 206 -16.37 6.80 4.19
CA CYS A 206 -15.96 6.26 5.47
C CYS A 206 -15.33 4.87 5.31
N GLU A 207 -14.39 4.52 6.18
CA GLU A 207 -13.92 3.13 6.34
C GLU A 207 -15.09 2.21 6.70
N GLY A 208 -15.16 1.03 6.07
CA GLY A 208 -16.21 0.04 6.31
C GLY A 208 -17.50 0.25 5.51
N GLU A 209 -17.70 1.40 4.83
CA GLU A 209 -18.89 1.57 4.00
C GLU A 209 -18.79 0.81 2.68
N PRO A 210 -19.93 0.33 2.12
CA PRO A 210 -19.97 -0.19 0.76
C PRO A 210 -19.50 0.85 -0.25
N GLY A 211 -18.79 0.41 -1.30
CA GLY A 211 -18.30 1.33 -2.32
C GLY A 211 -18.30 0.73 -3.71
N ASP A 212 -18.88 1.46 -4.67
CA ASP A 212 -19.01 1.09 -6.08
C ASP A 212 -18.37 2.09 -7.04
N GLU A 213 -17.62 3.06 -6.48
CA GLU A 213 -16.91 4.08 -7.23
C GLU A 213 -15.44 4.15 -6.84
N LEU A 214 -14.59 4.48 -7.79
CA LEU A 214 -13.24 4.99 -7.58
C LEU A 214 -13.20 6.49 -7.89
N TYR A 215 -12.17 7.16 -7.43
CA TYR A 215 -11.99 8.59 -7.61
C TYR A 215 -10.61 8.92 -8.19
N ILE A 216 -10.57 9.88 -9.11
CA ILE A 216 -9.35 10.45 -9.67
C ILE A 216 -9.26 11.92 -9.22
N ILE A 217 -8.19 12.29 -8.53
CA ILE A 217 -8.00 13.65 -8.03
C ILE A 217 -7.66 14.56 -9.21
N GLN A 218 -8.54 15.51 -9.52
CA GLN A 218 -8.29 16.53 -10.55
C GLN A 218 -7.54 17.72 -9.95
N LYS A 219 -7.92 18.13 -8.72
CA LYS A 219 -7.31 19.25 -8.00
C LYS A 219 -7.33 18.99 -6.49
N GLY A 220 -6.35 19.55 -5.76
CA GLY A 220 -6.24 19.44 -4.31
C GLY A 220 -5.56 18.16 -3.84
N ALA A 221 -5.80 17.79 -2.59
CA ALA A 221 -5.22 16.63 -1.94
C ALA A 221 -6.24 15.88 -1.07
N VAL A 222 -6.09 14.57 -0.96
CA VAL A 222 -6.94 13.67 -0.19
C VAL A 222 -6.12 12.87 0.81
N LYS A 223 -6.53 12.89 2.07
CA LYS A 223 -5.96 12.06 3.14
C LYS A 223 -6.68 10.72 3.17
N ILE A 224 -5.91 9.62 3.14
CA ILE A 224 -6.38 8.26 3.36
C ILE A 224 -5.96 7.85 4.76
N ALA A 225 -6.92 7.45 5.60
CA ALA A 225 -6.67 7.10 6.99
C ALA A 225 -7.59 5.97 7.48
N LYS A 226 -7.13 5.26 8.51
CA LYS A 226 -7.92 4.27 9.27
C LYS A 226 -8.08 4.72 10.71
N VAL A 227 -9.17 4.30 11.35
CA VAL A 227 -9.35 4.44 12.80
C VAL A 227 -9.12 3.08 13.45
N VAL A 228 -8.02 2.97 14.20
CA VAL A 228 -7.61 1.74 14.89
C VAL A 228 -7.37 2.06 16.37
N ASP A 229 -8.02 1.34 17.28
CA ASP A 229 -7.88 1.49 18.74
C ASP A 229 -8.01 2.95 19.21
N ASN A 230 -9.06 3.66 18.74
CA ASN A 230 -9.29 5.08 19.00
C ASN A 230 -8.16 6.04 18.56
N ASN A 231 -7.37 5.65 17.57
CA ASN A 231 -6.37 6.49 16.94
C ASN A 231 -6.57 6.55 15.43
N GLU A 232 -6.39 7.72 14.84
CA GLU A 232 -6.32 7.86 13.38
C GLU A 232 -4.91 7.53 12.90
N VAL A 233 -4.80 6.54 12.02
CA VAL A 233 -3.57 6.14 11.38
C VAL A 233 -3.57 6.67 9.95
N LEU A 234 -2.68 7.62 9.66
CA LEU A 234 -2.49 8.16 8.32
C LEU A 234 -1.79 7.12 7.43
N LEU A 235 -2.46 6.70 6.37
CA LEU A 235 -1.89 5.76 5.38
C LEU A 235 -1.22 6.50 4.22
N ALA A 236 -1.85 7.56 3.70
CA ALA A 236 -1.31 8.34 2.59
C ALA A 236 -1.95 9.74 2.50
N VAL A 237 -1.22 10.67 1.88
CA VAL A 237 -1.78 11.92 1.32
C VAL A 237 -1.60 11.85 -0.19
N LEU A 238 -2.72 11.78 -0.90
CA LEU A 238 -2.80 11.66 -2.35
C LEU A 238 -2.98 13.04 -2.97
N LYS A 239 -2.47 13.23 -4.19
CA LYS A 239 -2.43 14.52 -4.89
C LYS A 239 -3.09 14.43 -6.26
N SER A 240 -3.20 15.57 -6.95
CA SER A 240 -3.73 15.63 -8.32
C SER A 240 -3.10 14.57 -9.22
N GLY A 241 -3.96 13.84 -9.92
CA GLY A 241 -3.64 12.71 -10.78
C GLY A 241 -3.59 11.35 -10.09
N ASP A 242 -3.66 11.27 -8.76
CA ASP A 242 -3.74 9.99 -8.05
C ASP A 242 -5.17 9.42 -8.11
N ILE A 243 -5.26 8.08 -7.95
CA ILE A 243 -6.50 7.31 -7.98
C ILE A 243 -6.67 6.62 -6.63
N PHE A 244 -7.90 6.59 -6.10
CA PHE A 244 -8.21 5.93 -4.83
C PHE A 244 -9.65 5.40 -4.80
N GLY A 245 -9.98 4.56 -3.81
CA GLY A 245 -11.28 3.91 -3.69
C GLY A 245 -11.49 2.74 -4.66
N GLU A 246 -10.49 2.39 -5.45
CA GLU A 246 -10.50 1.36 -6.48
C GLU A 246 -10.77 -0.04 -5.92
N MET A 247 -10.27 -0.33 -4.71
CA MET A 247 -10.36 -1.67 -4.11
C MET A 247 -11.81 -2.08 -3.86
N ALA A 248 -12.64 -1.18 -3.34
CA ALA A 248 -14.05 -1.45 -3.10
C ALA A 248 -14.80 -1.69 -4.43
N LEU A 249 -14.51 -0.88 -5.45
CA LEU A 249 -15.08 -1.05 -6.79
C LEU A 249 -14.69 -2.40 -7.40
N LEU A 250 -13.41 -2.75 -7.36
CA LEU A 250 -12.86 -3.94 -8.04
C LEU A 250 -13.28 -5.24 -7.35
N GLU A 251 -13.29 -5.27 -6.02
CA GLU A 251 -13.52 -6.48 -5.23
C GLU A 251 -14.97 -6.64 -4.75
N SER A 252 -15.81 -5.61 -4.88
CA SER A 252 -17.16 -5.56 -4.29
C SER A 252 -17.16 -5.77 -2.77
N LYS A 253 -16.12 -5.25 -2.11
CA LYS A 253 -15.94 -5.28 -0.66
C LYS A 253 -16.07 -3.87 -0.07
N PRO A 254 -16.27 -3.73 1.26
CA PRO A 254 -16.27 -2.43 1.92
C PRO A 254 -14.99 -1.63 1.72
N ARG A 255 -15.07 -0.32 1.93
CA ARG A 255 -13.92 0.60 1.91
C ARG A 255 -12.88 0.17 2.95
N ALA A 256 -11.66 -0.09 2.52
CA ALA A 256 -10.57 -0.54 3.39
C ALA A 256 -10.01 0.55 4.31
N ALA A 257 -10.31 1.83 4.00
CA ALA A 257 -9.90 3.02 4.75
C ALA A 257 -10.87 4.16 4.48
N GLY A 258 -10.87 5.19 5.32
CA GLY A 258 -11.58 6.44 5.09
C GLY A 258 -10.80 7.37 4.17
N ALA A 259 -11.52 8.19 3.39
CA ALA A 259 -10.96 9.24 2.55
C ALA A 259 -11.53 10.60 2.94
N ILE A 260 -10.64 11.56 3.21
CA ILE A 260 -10.97 12.91 3.70
C ILE A 260 -10.26 13.94 2.83
N ALA A 261 -10.95 14.97 2.39
CA ALA A 261 -10.36 16.09 1.68
C ALA A 261 -9.34 16.80 2.58
N TYR A 262 -8.05 16.71 2.24
CA TYR A 262 -6.97 17.36 2.98
C TYR A 262 -6.85 18.85 2.64
N GLU A 263 -7.24 19.20 1.43
CA GLU A 263 -7.43 20.53 0.88
C GLU A 263 -8.78 20.57 0.16
N ASP A 264 -9.23 21.74 -0.26
CA ASP A 264 -10.35 21.83 -1.20
C ASP A 264 -10.00 21.04 -2.45
N CYS A 265 -10.81 20.05 -2.80
CA CYS A 265 -10.50 19.17 -3.88
C CYS A 265 -11.64 19.01 -4.88
N GLN A 266 -11.25 18.69 -6.12
CA GLN A 266 -12.14 18.31 -7.20
C GLN A 266 -11.79 16.90 -7.64
N LEU A 267 -12.78 16.01 -7.59
CA LEU A 267 -12.62 14.57 -7.85
C LEU A 267 -13.49 14.16 -9.04
N MET A 268 -12.94 13.34 -9.91
CA MET A 268 -13.72 12.63 -10.91
C MET A 268 -14.13 11.27 -10.34
N ALA A 269 -15.41 11.07 -10.10
CA ALA A 269 -15.99 9.80 -9.66
C ALA A 269 -16.24 8.89 -10.88
N VAL A 270 -15.80 7.64 -10.77
CA VAL A 270 -15.91 6.63 -11.82
C VAL A 270 -16.60 5.40 -11.22
N ASN A 271 -17.83 5.14 -11.62
CA ASN A 271 -18.57 3.96 -11.22
C ASN A 271 -18.11 2.71 -12.01
N ARG A 272 -18.62 1.54 -11.63
CA ARG A 272 -18.25 0.24 -12.24
C ARG A 272 -18.47 0.19 -13.74
N GLU A 273 -19.53 0.79 -14.24
CA GLU A 273 -19.86 0.76 -15.68
C GLU A 273 -18.92 1.68 -16.48
N ASN A 274 -18.72 2.89 -16.01
CA ASN A 274 -17.77 3.83 -16.59
C ASN A 274 -16.33 3.29 -16.52
N PHE A 275 -15.98 2.56 -15.46
CA PHE A 275 -14.68 1.90 -15.35
C PHE A 275 -14.46 0.85 -16.44
N LYS A 276 -15.47 0.02 -16.74
CA LYS A 276 -15.40 -0.95 -17.85
C LYS A 276 -15.16 -0.27 -19.19
N GLN A 277 -15.85 0.84 -19.45
CA GLN A 277 -15.65 1.64 -20.67
C GLN A 277 -14.25 2.28 -20.70
N MET A 278 -13.77 2.76 -19.54
CA MET A 278 -12.46 3.39 -19.40
C MET A 278 -11.30 2.43 -19.72
N ILE A 279 -11.44 1.13 -19.40
CA ILE A 279 -10.42 0.12 -19.72
C ILE A 279 -10.16 0.07 -21.23
N GLN A 280 -11.19 0.17 -22.04
CA GLN A 280 -11.07 0.10 -23.51
C GLN A 280 -10.66 1.44 -24.12
N SER A 281 -11.19 2.55 -23.59
CA SER A 281 -11.03 3.88 -24.18
C SER A 281 -9.80 4.65 -23.67
N GLN A 282 -9.28 4.32 -22.45
CA GLN A 282 -8.22 5.08 -21.77
C GLN A 282 -7.15 4.16 -21.19
N PRO A 283 -6.40 3.42 -21.99
CA PRO A 283 -5.41 2.44 -21.51
C PRO A 283 -4.29 3.05 -20.67
N GLN A 284 -4.00 4.36 -20.86
CA GLN A 284 -3.01 5.08 -20.07
C GLN A 284 -3.44 5.24 -18.60
N LEU A 285 -4.74 5.48 -18.34
CA LEU A 285 -5.26 5.55 -16.97
C LEU A 285 -5.21 4.18 -16.29
N ILE A 286 -5.50 3.13 -17.05
CA ILE A 286 -5.41 1.75 -16.55
C ILE A 286 -3.95 1.37 -16.25
N ALA A 287 -3.01 1.74 -17.11
CA ALA A 287 -1.58 1.55 -16.86
C ALA A 287 -1.12 2.33 -15.61
N ARG A 288 -1.63 3.56 -15.41
CA ARG A 288 -1.36 4.35 -14.22
C ARG A 288 -1.93 3.70 -12.95
N LEU A 289 -3.18 3.24 -12.98
CA LEU A 289 -3.78 2.49 -11.86
C LEU A 289 -2.95 1.26 -11.50
N THR A 290 -2.54 0.48 -12.51
CA THR A 290 -1.67 -0.68 -12.30
C THR A 290 -0.33 -0.28 -11.66
N THR A 291 0.26 0.83 -12.09
CA THR A 291 1.50 1.37 -11.51
C THR A 291 1.31 1.74 -10.04
N LEU A 292 0.23 2.45 -9.70
CA LEU A 292 -0.08 2.85 -8.32
C LEU A 292 -0.30 1.63 -7.41
N LEU A 293 -1.04 0.62 -7.87
CA LEU A 293 -1.22 -0.63 -7.13
C LEU A 293 0.10 -1.38 -6.96
N ALA A 294 0.95 -1.42 -8.00
CA ALA A 294 2.27 -2.04 -7.94
C ALA A 294 3.19 -1.35 -6.93
N GLU A 295 3.24 -0.01 -6.93
CA GLU A 295 4.00 0.77 -5.95
C GLU A 295 3.51 0.52 -4.53
N ARG A 296 2.20 0.39 -4.35
CA ARG A 296 1.58 0.11 -3.06
C ARG A 296 1.91 -1.28 -2.56
N ILE A 297 1.82 -2.32 -3.41
CA ILE A 297 2.24 -3.69 -3.09
C ILE A 297 3.71 -3.71 -2.68
N TRP A 298 4.58 -3.07 -3.47
CA TRP A 298 6.01 -3.01 -3.20
C TRP A 298 6.29 -2.37 -1.84
N LEU A 299 5.65 -1.22 -1.54
CA LEU A 299 5.83 -0.51 -0.28
C LEU A 299 5.37 -1.34 0.92
N ILE A 300 4.16 -1.91 0.87
CA ILE A 300 3.62 -2.71 1.97
C ILE A 300 4.48 -3.96 2.19
N TYR A 301 4.94 -4.61 1.12
CA TYR A 301 5.85 -5.74 1.22
C TYR A 301 7.15 -5.37 1.94
N LYS A 302 7.75 -4.21 1.61
CA LYS A 302 8.94 -3.70 2.30
C LYS A 302 8.67 -3.39 3.79
N GLN A 303 7.52 -2.80 4.10
CA GLN A 303 7.11 -2.53 5.48
C GLN A 303 6.90 -3.83 6.28
N LEU A 304 6.30 -4.85 5.68
CA LEU A 304 6.17 -6.18 6.29
C LEU A 304 7.54 -6.82 6.53
N ALA A 305 8.47 -6.71 5.57
CA ALA A 305 9.85 -7.15 5.76
C ALA A 305 10.53 -6.44 6.93
N ASN A 306 10.32 -5.13 7.06
CA ASN A 306 10.83 -4.32 8.17
C ASN A 306 10.36 -4.84 9.54
N THR A 307 9.10 -5.27 9.67
CA THR A 307 8.57 -5.80 10.94
C THR A 307 9.31 -7.06 11.42
N GLN A 308 9.99 -7.78 10.54
CA GLN A 308 10.75 -8.98 10.86
C GLN A 308 12.18 -8.69 11.35
N ILE A 309 12.61 -7.44 11.34
CA ILE A 309 13.91 -7.03 11.89
C ILE A 309 13.78 -6.97 13.43
N ASN A 310 14.57 -7.76 14.13
CA ASN A 310 14.49 -7.88 15.60
C ASN A 310 14.89 -6.58 16.31
N ASP A 311 15.98 -5.94 15.84
CA ASP A 311 16.52 -4.73 16.48
C ASP A 311 15.71 -3.50 16.08
N PRO A 312 15.12 -2.75 17.04
CA PRO A 312 14.34 -1.53 16.73
C PRO A 312 15.14 -0.44 16.01
N LEU A 313 16.44 -0.30 16.27
CA LEU A 313 17.29 0.66 15.56
C LEU A 313 17.52 0.20 14.12
N GLY A 314 17.70 -1.11 13.91
CA GLY A 314 17.74 -1.70 12.57
C GLY A 314 16.46 -1.43 11.78
N ARG A 315 15.27 -1.56 12.41
CA ARG A 315 13.99 -1.19 11.79
C ARG A 315 13.94 0.28 11.38
N MET A 316 14.46 1.20 12.20
CA MET A 316 14.49 2.62 11.84
C MET A 316 15.38 2.90 10.63
N TYR A 317 16.58 2.33 10.56
CA TYR A 317 17.46 2.49 9.39
C TYR A 317 16.84 1.90 8.13
N ASP A 318 16.25 0.71 8.22
CA ASP A 318 15.56 0.10 7.09
C ASP A 318 14.34 0.92 6.63
N ALA A 319 13.56 1.49 7.56
CA ALA A 319 12.46 2.39 7.23
C ALA A 319 12.94 3.64 6.48
N LEU A 320 14.07 4.25 6.90
CA LEU A 320 14.69 5.36 6.16
C LEU A 320 15.13 4.92 4.76
N GLN A 321 15.72 3.72 4.62
CA GLN A 321 16.11 3.18 3.32
C GLN A 321 14.89 2.97 2.42
N ILE A 322 13.79 2.41 2.92
CA ILE A 322 12.53 2.25 2.18
C ILE A 322 12.03 3.60 1.66
N GLN A 323 12.10 4.67 2.47
CA GLN A 323 11.68 6.00 2.03
C GLN A 323 12.62 6.59 0.96
N LEU A 324 13.92 6.35 1.04
CA LEU A 324 14.87 6.73 -0.02
C LEU A 324 14.59 5.97 -1.32
N GLU A 325 14.38 4.65 -1.23
CA GLU A 325 14.02 3.81 -2.37
C GLU A 325 12.68 4.26 -3.01
N LYS A 326 11.67 4.58 -2.20
CA LYS A 326 10.38 5.13 -2.67
C LYS A 326 10.56 6.43 -3.45
N LYS A 327 11.49 7.29 -3.01
CA LYS A 327 11.83 8.55 -3.71
C LYS A 327 12.87 8.35 -4.83
N LYS A 328 13.25 7.11 -5.13
CA LYS A 328 14.26 6.74 -6.15
C LYS A 328 15.63 7.41 -5.93
N VAL A 329 15.95 7.68 -4.66
CA VAL A 329 17.29 8.19 -4.29
C VAL A 329 18.27 7.03 -4.32
N ASP A 330 19.37 7.21 -5.06
CA ASP A 330 20.43 6.21 -5.14
C ASP A 330 21.33 6.29 -3.90
N ILE A 331 21.21 5.28 -3.04
CA ILE A 331 22.01 5.15 -1.82
C ILE A 331 23.48 4.80 -2.06
N SER A 332 23.91 4.55 -3.30
CA SER A 332 25.33 4.36 -3.64
C SER A 332 26.09 5.68 -3.78
N ASN A 333 25.39 6.78 -3.90
CA ASN A 333 25.96 8.12 -4.05
C ASN A 333 26.05 8.84 -2.72
N THR A 334 27.09 9.65 -2.53
CA THR A 334 27.22 10.56 -1.39
C THR A 334 26.36 11.80 -1.62
N VAL A 335 25.14 11.79 -1.06
CA VAL A 335 24.17 12.89 -1.15
C VAL A 335 23.58 13.16 0.21
N THR A 336 23.31 14.43 0.50
CA THR A 336 22.50 14.83 1.65
C THR A 336 21.02 14.63 1.35
N PHE A 337 20.23 14.30 2.36
CA PHE A 337 18.78 14.17 2.20
C PHE A 337 18.02 14.66 3.43
N MET A 338 16.93 15.40 3.19
CA MET A 338 15.96 15.81 4.21
C MET A 338 14.67 15.01 4.01
N PHE A 339 14.29 14.22 5.01
CA PHE A 339 13.00 13.53 4.99
C PHE A 339 11.86 14.52 5.27
N ASP A 340 10.66 14.23 4.74
CA ASP A 340 9.46 15.06 4.93
C ASP A 340 8.77 14.82 6.29
N PHE A 341 9.40 14.03 7.16
CA PHE A 341 8.88 13.60 8.46
C PHE A 341 9.97 13.66 9.53
N GLY A 342 9.54 13.64 10.78
CA GLY A 342 10.39 13.72 11.96
C GLY A 342 10.55 12.40 12.73
N PRO A 343 11.18 12.48 13.91
CA PRO A 343 11.41 11.34 14.78
C PRO A 343 10.16 10.59 15.23
N LYS A 344 9.06 11.32 15.47
CA LYS A 344 7.78 10.75 15.92
C LYS A 344 7.15 9.89 14.82
N GLU A 345 7.10 10.43 13.61
CA GLU A 345 6.56 9.71 12.46
C GLU A 345 7.41 8.48 12.12
N LEU A 346 8.76 8.58 12.20
CA LEU A 346 9.63 7.43 12.01
C LEU A 346 9.35 6.33 13.04
N SER A 347 9.18 6.69 14.32
CA SER A 347 8.83 5.72 15.37
C SER A 347 7.50 5.02 15.10
N ASN A 348 6.50 5.77 14.64
CA ASN A 348 5.20 5.23 14.25
C ASN A 348 5.30 4.28 13.04
N MET A 349 6.12 4.62 12.03
CA MET A 349 6.33 3.77 10.84
C MET A 349 6.86 2.38 11.20
N VAL A 350 7.65 2.27 12.27
CA VAL A 350 8.23 0.99 12.72
C VAL A 350 7.46 0.36 13.89
N GLY A 351 6.29 0.90 14.24
CA GLY A 351 5.40 0.35 15.27
C GLY A 351 5.98 0.41 16.68
N LEU A 352 6.75 1.45 17.02
CA LEU A 352 7.28 1.66 18.36
C LEU A 352 6.37 2.59 19.17
N ALA A 353 6.13 2.22 20.43
CA ALA A 353 5.50 3.11 21.41
C ALA A 353 6.33 4.39 21.59
N GLU A 354 5.71 5.48 22.00
CA GLU A 354 6.36 6.79 22.05
C GLU A 354 7.61 6.83 22.96
N SER A 355 7.57 6.13 24.10
CA SER A 355 8.72 6.02 25.02
C SER A 355 9.91 5.32 24.38
N ASP A 356 9.65 4.15 23.78
CA ASP A 356 10.67 3.31 23.15
C ASP A 356 11.22 4.00 21.90
N GLY A 357 10.33 4.60 21.10
CA GLY A 357 10.70 5.37 19.92
C GLY A 357 11.68 6.49 20.23
N ARG A 358 11.45 7.27 21.30
CA ARG A 358 12.37 8.33 21.73
C ARG A 358 13.75 7.81 22.09
N MET A 359 13.83 6.68 22.79
CA MET A 359 15.13 6.06 23.13
C MET A 359 15.89 5.60 21.91
N VAL A 360 15.22 4.94 20.98
CA VAL A 360 15.83 4.42 19.74
C VAL A 360 16.27 5.56 18.82
N VAL A 361 15.47 6.62 18.69
CA VAL A 361 15.84 7.83 17.94
C VAL A 361 17.08 8.48 18.55
N ARG A 362 17.13 8.61 19.87
CA ARG A 362 18.32 9.16 20.54
C ARG A 362 19.58 8.36 20.19
N LYS A 363 19.51 7.02 20.23
CA LYS A 363 20.60 6.16 19.81
C LYS A 363 20.98 6.33 18.35
N MET A 364 19.98 6.50 17.45
CA MET A 364 20.24 6.80 16.04
C MET A 364 20.99 8.12 15.86
N MET A 365 20.68 9.16 16.65
CA MET A 365 21.32 10.48 16.58
C MET A 365 22.75 10.50 17.16
N GLU A 366 23.21 9.46 17.84
CA GLU A 366 24.63 9.29 18.20
C GLU A 366 25.52 9.14 16.96
N ASN A 367 24.95 8.66 15.86
CA ASN A 367 25.62 8.66 14.56
C ASN A 367 25.60 10.06 13.96
N ARG A 368 26.77 10.68 13.81
CA ARG A 368 26.98 12.07 13.35
C ARG A 368 26.43 12.36 11.93
N ASN A 369 26.06 11.33 11.17
CA ASN A 369 25.42 11.50 9.87
C ASN A 369 23.94 11.87 9.97
N PHE A 370 23.30 11.67 11.12
CA PHE A 370 21.87 11.93 11.32
C PHE A 370 21.69 13.14 12.25
N GLN A 371 20.73 13.99 11.90
CA GLN A 371 20.37 15.18 12.66
C GLN A 371 18.87 15.43 12.58
N VAL A 372 18.30 16.11 13.56
CA VAL A 372 16.94 16.65 13.50
C VAL A 372 17.03 18.14 13.23
N VAL A 373 16.44 18.59 12.14
CA VAL A 373 16.40 20.00 11.70
C VAL A 373 14.96 20.39 11.44
N ASN A 374 14.44 21.37 12.15
CA ASN A 374 13.05 21.82 12.03
C ASN A 374 12.03 20.64 12.13
N ASP A 375 12.22 19.79 13.15
CA ASP A 375 11.42 18.58 13.39
C ASP A 375 11.43 17.56 12.24
N LYS A 376 12.42 17.62 11.35
CA LYS A 376 12.63 16.67 10.26
C LYS A 376 13.96 15.95 10.40
N ILE A 377 14.01 14.70 9.94
CA ILE A 377 15.26 13.92 9.92
C ILE A 377 16.10 14.35 8.73
N PHE A 378 17.32 14.76 9.01
CA PHE A 378 18.33 15.13 8.00
C PHE A 378 19.47 14.11 8.02
N VAL A 379 19.90 13.66 6.85
CA VAL A 379 21.03 12.74 6.67
C VAL A 379 22.10 13.41 5.81
N LYS A 380 23.32 13.46 6.32
CA LYS A 380 24.48 14.07 5.63
C LYS A 380 24.98 13.22 4.47
N ASP A 381 24.89 11.89 4.60
CA ASP A 381 25.29 10.93 3.57
C ASP A 381 24.32 9.76 3.58
N VAL A 382 23.53 9.64 2.51
CA VAL A 382 22.54 8.54 2.36
C VAL A 382 23.19 7.16 2.31
N LYS A 383 24.48 7.05 1.95
CA LYS A 383 25.22 5.78 2.01
C LYS A 383 25.22 5.19 3.41
N GLU A 384 25.22 6.05 4.44
CA GLU A 384 25.23 5.59 5.83
C GLU A 384 23.95 4.86 6.19
N VAL A 385 22.79 5.28 5.64
CA VAL A 385 21.53 4.55 5.81
C VAL A 385 21.69 3.12 5.29
N GLY A 386 22.22 2.95 4.08
CA GLY A 386 22.45 1.63 3.48
C GLY A 386 23.46 0.78 4.27
N ARG A 387 24.54 1.38 4.79
CA ARG A 387 25.54 0.68 5.61
C ARG A 387 24.93 0.16 6.91
N GLN A 388 24.18 1.01 7.61
CA GLN A 388 23.53 0.64 8.87
C GLN A 388 22.47 -0.44 8.65
N THR A 389 21.61 -0.32 7.63
CA THR A 389 20.64 -1.35 7.28
C THR A 389 21.34 -2.69 7.00
N ALA A 390 22.37 -2.70 6.17
CA ALA A 390 23.14 -3.91 5.87
C ALA A 390 23.81 -4.53 7.10
N TYR A 391 24.32 -3.71 8.02
CA TYR A 391 24.89 -4.16 9.29
C TYR A 391 23.85 -4.92 10.13
N PHE A 392 22.68 -4.34 10.38
CA PHE A 392 21.64 -4.97 11.20
C PHE A 392 21.08 -6.25 10.55
N MET A 393 20.90 -6.26 9.24
CA MET A 393 20.50 -7.46 8.50
C MET A 393 21.52 -8.60 8.64
N LYS A 394 22.82 -8.29 8.52
CA LYS A 394 23.89 -9.27 8.69
C LYS A 394 23.95 -9.81 10.13
N MET A 395 23.81 -8.94 11.14
CA MET A 395 23.77 -9.35 12.55
C MET A 395 22.61 -10.31 12.81
N GLN A 396 21.42 -10.01 12.31
CA GLN A 396 20.26 -10.90 12.45
C GLN A 396 20.46 -12.26 11.79
N GLN A 397 21.10 -12.31 10.61
CA GLN A 397 21.44 -13.58 9.95
C GLN A 397 22.41 -14.41 10.78
N LEU A 398 23.44 -13.78 11.36
CA LEU A 398 24.41 -14.45 12.24
C LEU A 398 23.76 -15.01 13.52
N GLU A 399 22.81 -14.27 14.09
CA GLU A 399 22.07 -14.72 15.27
C GLU A 399 21.18 -15.93 14.96
N LYS A 400 20.48 -15.90 13.82
CA LYS A 400 19.70 -17.06 13.35
C LYS A 400 20.58 -18.29 13.17
N ALA A 401 21.70 -18.17 12.46
CA ALA A 401 22.63 -19.28 12.23
C ALA A 401 23.24 -19.84 13.55
N ARG A 402 23.47 -19.00 14.54
CA ARG A 402 23.93 -19.44 15.87
C ARG A 402 22.84 -20.23 16.62
N LYS A 403 21.59 -19.77 16.59
CA LYS A 403 20.46 -20.46 17.22
C LYS A 403 20.19 -21.82 16.59
N GLU A 404 20.25 -21.91 15.26
CA GLU A 404 20.09 -23.18 14.53
C GLU A 404 21.18 -24.19 14.89
N LYS A 405 22.44 -23.75 14.98
CA LYS A 405 23.56 -24.61 15.43
C LYS A 405 23.42 -25.07 16.87
N SER A 406 22.95 -24.21 17.79
CA SER A 406 22.74 -24.57 19.19
C SER A 406 21.58 -25.53 19.38
N SER A 407 20.53 -25.44 18.58
CA SER A 407 19.40 -26.41 18.63
C SER A 407 19.76 -27.77 18.06
N THR A 408 20.72 -27.87 17.13
CA THR A 408 21.18 -29.14 16.56
C THR A 408 22.12 -29.90 17.51
N VAL A 409 22.82 -29.20 18.41
CA VAL A 409 23.73 -29.81 19.40
C VAL A 409 22.98 -30.43 20.58
N ASN A 410 21.75 -30.07 20.84
CA ASN A 410 20.95 -30.62 21.97
C ASN A 410 20.17 -31.91 21.60
N TYR A 411 20.39 -32.49 20.45
CA TYR A 411 19.79 -33.76 20.01
C TYR A 411 20.79 -34.93 19.89
N PHE A 412 21.99 -34.81 20.52
CA PHE A 412 22.96 -35.89 20.65
C PHE A 412 23.25 -36.22 22.10
#